data_ee05840453cf704c75ad410971affbe0
#
_entry.id   ee05840453cf704c75ad410971affbe0
#
_cell.length_a   1.000
_cell.length_b   1.000
_cell.length_c   1.000
_cell.angle_alpha   90.00
_cell.angle_beta   90.00
_cell.angle_gamma   90.00
#
_symmetry.space_group_name_H-M   'P 1'
#
loop_
_entity.id
_entity.type
_entity.pdbx_description
1 polymer ?
#
loop_
_entity_poly.entity_id
_entity_poly.type
_entity_poly.pdbx_seq_one_letter_code
_entity_poly.pdbx_strand_id
1 'polypeptide(L)'
;TNYEQIGKIIYQFSDNKILDIQQFASRLLVNILLANGDAHLKNWSMIYQDKRTPRLSPAYDILMTSVYIENERHFALNLAKNKDWYLAEMKHFEQWAEKVGVPWRVIEKQLHAIMDKARSVWPVLLLDLPMISAHKEKLREHWKKLHPDFQILTDD
;
A
#
# COMPACT_ATOMS: atom_id res chain seq x y z
N THR A 1 10.88 -7.81 -13.66
CA THR A 1 9.45 -7.53 -13.46
C THR A 1 9.29 -6.37 -12.47
N ASN A 2 8.40 -5.44 -12.77
CA ASN A 2 8.12 -4.30 -11.92
C ASN A 2 6.62 -4.05 -11.85
N TYR A 3 6.20 -3.12 -11.02
CA TYR A 3 4.79 -2.82 -10.82
C TYR A 3 4.14 -2.19 -12.05
N GLU A 4 4.90 -1.49 -12.88
CA GLU A 4 4.40 -0.95 -14.15
C GLU A 4 4.02 -2.06 -15.13
N GLN A 5 4.82 -3.10 -15.23
CA GLN A 5 4.53 -4.26 -16.08
C GLN A 5 3.27 -4.99 -15.62
N ILE A 6 3.15 -5.20 -14.31
CA ILE A 6 1.96 -5.83 -13.72
C ILE A 6 0.72 -4.95 -13.98
N GLY A 7 0.84 -3.64 -13.77
CA GLY A 7 -0.24 -2.71 -14.02
C GLY A 7 -0.72 -2.72 -15.47
N LYS A 8 0.21 -2.79 -16.42
CA LYS A 8 -0.13 -2.89 -17.85
C LYS A 8 -0.92 -4.16 -18.16
N ILE A 9 -0.49 -5.29 -17.61
CA ILE A 9 -1.20 -6.57 -17.81
C ILE A 9 -2.63 -6.48 -17.26
N ILE A 10 -2.78 -5.95 -16.06
CA ILE A 10 -4.08 -5.77 -15.42
C ILE A 10 -4.97 -4.87 -16.28
N TYR A 11 -4.46 -3.73 -16.67
CA TYR A 11 -5.25 -2.73 -17.40
C TYR A 11 -5.63 -3.19 -18.80
N GLN A 12 -4.82 -4.06 -19.40
CA GLN A 12 -5.06 -4.59 -20.73
C GLN A 12 -6.04 -5.78 -20.73
N PHE A 13 -5.95 -6.68 -19.75
CA PHE A 13 -6.63 -7.97 -19.79
C PHE A 13 -7.78 -8.12 -18.79
N SER A 14 -7.95 -7.18 -17.87
CA SER A 14 -9.03 -7.28 -16.89
C SER A 14 -10.38 -6.92 -17.49
N ASP A 15 -11.42 -7.64 -17.09
CA ASP A 15 -12.81 -7.35 -17.47
C ASP A 15 -13.33 -6.06 -16.81
N ASN A 16 -12.80 -5.72 -15.64
CA ASN A 16 -13.14 -4.48 -14.91
C ASN A 16 -11.86 -3.72 -14.60
N LYS A 17 -11.23 -3.21 -15.64
CA LYS A 17 -9.87 -2.69 -15.56
C LYS A 17 -9.70 -1.50 -14.61
N ILE A 18 -10.68 -0.59 -14.55
CA ILE A 18 -10.60 0.58 -13.68
C ILE A 18 -10.61 0.15 -12.21
N LEU A 19 -11.57 -0.69 -11.84
CA LEU A 19 -11.67 -1.17 -10.46
C LEU A 19 -10.43 -1.95 -10.05
N ASP A 20 -9.97 -2.84 -10.92
CA ASP A 20 -8.83 -3.70 -10.62
C ASP A 20 -7.54 -2.93 -10.51
N ILE A 21 -7.33 -1.91 -11.37
CA ILE A 21 -6.12 -1.09 -11.27
C ILE A 21 -6.15 -0.17 -10.04
N GLN A 22 -7.32 0.31 -9.66
CA GLN A 22 -7.48 1.06 -8.40
C GLN A 22 -7.16 0.20 -7.19
N GLN A 23 -7.63 -1.04 -7.18
CA GLN A 23 -7.32 -1.98 -6.10
C GLN A 23 -5.84 -2.31 -6.04
N PHE A 24 -5.21 -2.48 -7.19
CA PHE A 24 -3.77 -2.74 -7.25
C PHE A 24 -2.98 -1.57 -6.66
N ALA A 25 -3.29 -0.34 -7.06
CA ALA A 25 -2.64 0.86 -6.52
C ALA A 25 -2.89 1.00 -5.00
N SER A 26 -4.11 0.72 -4.56
CA SER A 26 -4.46 0.74 -3.15
C SER A 26 -3.64 -0.25 -2.33
N ARG A 27 -3.43 -1.45 -2.86
CA ARG A 27 -2.59 -2.47 -2.20
C ARG A 27 -1.14 -2.03 -2.12
N LEU A 28 -0.62 -1.41 -3.17
CA LEU A 28 0.74 -0.86 -3.14
C LEU A 28 0.89 0.18 -2.03
N LEU A 29 -0.08 1.08 -1.91
CA LEU A 29 -0.06 2.10 -0.87
C LEU A 29 -0.13 1.47 0.53
N VAL A 30 -1.04 0.54 0.75
CA VAL A 30 -1.15 -0.16 2.04
C VAL A 30 0.15 -0.87 2.39
N ASN A 31 0.82 -1.48 1.42
CA ASN A 31 2.12 -2.12 1.65
C ASN A 31 3.19 -1.11 2.09
N ILE A 32 3.18 0.10 1.55
CA ILE A 32 4.05 1.18 2.02
C ILE A 32 3.74 1.51 3.48
N LEU A 33 2.46 1.70 3.81
CA LEU A 33 2.03 2.09 5.14
C LEU A 33 2.32 1.03 6.20
N LEU A 34 2.36 -0.23 5.81
CA LEU A 34 2.59 -1.35 6.72
C LEU A 34 3.99 -1.97 6.59
N ALA A 35 4.84 -1.41 5.74
CA ALA A 35 6.17 -1.95 5.42
C ALA A 35 6.11 -3.42 5.00
N ASN A 36 5.11 -3.78 4.21
CA ASN A 36 4.92 -5.16 3.78
C ASN A 36 5.71 -5.45 2.50
N GLY A 37 6.94 -5.95 2.64
CA GLY A 37 7.80 -6.31 1.53
C GLY A 37 7.37 -7.54 0.74
N ASP A 38 6.42 -8.30 1.25
CA ASP A 38 5.95 -9.54 0.63
C ASP A 38 4.96 -9.33 -0.52
N ALA A 39 4.79 -8.11 -0.99
CA ALA A 39 3.89 -7.78 -2.09
C ALA A 39 4.50 -8.17 -3.44
N HIS A 40 4.68 -9.46 -3.68
CA HIS A 40 5.15 -9.97 -4.96
C HIS A 40 4.03 -10.68 -5.75
N LEU A 41 4.34 -11.18 -6.93
CA LEU A 41 3.38 -11.69 -7.90
C LEU A 41 2.37 -12.70 -7.34
N LYS A 42 2.79 -13.58 -6.44
CA LYS A 42 1.90 -14.57 -5.83
C LYS A 42 0.75 -13.92 -5.06
N ASN A 43 1.06 -12.90 -4.28
CA ASN A 43 0.06 -12.22 -3.46
C ASN A 43 -0.96 -11.50 -4.34
N TRP A 44 -0.51 -10.90 -5.43
CA TRP A 44 -1.38 -10.21 -6.37
C TRP A 44 -2.28 -11.19 -7.12
N SER A 45 -1.76 -12.35 -7.53
CA SER A 45 -2.55 -13.40 -8.19
C SER A 45 -3.71 -13.87 -7.33
N MET A 46 -3.48 -14.05 -6.03
CA MET A 46 -4.52 -14.47 -5.08
C MET A 46 -5.61 -13.42 -4.94
N ILE A 47 -5.26 -12.15 -4.96
CA ILE A 47 -6.21 -11.04 -4.91
C ILE A 47 -7.10 -11.06 -6.16
N TYR A 48 -6.53 -11.39 -7.31
CA TYR A 48 -7.25 -11.42 -8.59
C TYR A 48 -8.15 -12.62 -8.77
N GLN A 49 -7.79 -13.76 -8.22
CA GLN A 49 -8.60 -14.97 -8.30
C GLN A 49 -9.88 -14.84 -7.47
N ASP A 50 -9.81 -14.11 -6.38
CA ASP A 50 -10.99 -13.78 -5.62
C ASP A 50 -11.58 -12.47 -6.15
N LYS A 51 -12.49 -12.56 -7.10
CA LYS A 51 -13.20 -11.43 -7.71
C LYS A 51 -14.02 -10.61 -6.71
N ARG A 52 -14.07 -11.03 -5.46
CA ARG A 52 -14.66 -10.25 -4.39
C ARG A 52 -13.65 -9.20 -3.97
N THR A 53 -14.06 -7.95 -4.01
CA THR A 53 -13.27 -6.83 -3.50
C THR A 53 -12.81 -7.17 -2.10
N PRO A 54 -11.53 -7.47 -1.87
CA PRO A 54 -11.07 -7.61 -0.50
C PRO A 54 -11.17 -6.24 0.14
N ARG A 55 -12.20 -6.04 0.92
CA ARG A 55 -12.22 -4.93 1.85
C ARG A 55 -11.13 -5.22 2.86
N LEU A 56 -10.01 -4.51 2.72
CA LEU A 56 -8.96 -4.53 3.71
C LEU A 56 -9.57 -4.14 5.04
N SER A 57 -9.70 -5.09 5.94
CA SER A 57 -9.86 -4.74 7.35
C SER A 57 -8.52 -4.15 7.79
N PRO A 58 -8.42 -2.84 8.09
CA PRO A 58 -7.14 -2.26 8.50
C PRO A 58 -6.53 -2.97 9.70
N ALA A 59 -7.38 -3.40 10.63
CA ALA A 59 -6.93 -4.13 11.83
C ALA A 59 -6.27 -5.46 11.47
N TYR A 60 -6.87 -6.22 10.56
CA TYR A 60 -6.33 -7.50 10.12
C TYR A 60 -4.98 -7.32 9.42
N ASP A 61 -4.89 -6.36 8.52
CA ASP A 61 -3.66 -6.10 7.77
C ASP A 61 -2.54 -5.65 8.70
N ILE A 62 -2.83 -4.82 9.69
CA ILE A 62 -1.84 -4.42 10.70
C ILE A 62 -1.34 -5.63 11.48
N LEU A 63 -2.23 -6.53 11.90
CA LEU A 63 -1.86 -7.76 12.61
C LEU A 63 -0.99 -8.66 11.74
N MET A 64 -1.40 -8.89 10.49
CA MET A 64 -0.68 -9.78 9.57
C MET A 64 0.72 -9.28 9.25
N THR A 65 0.91 -7.97 9.19
CA THR A 65 2.19 -7.37 8.81
C THR A 65 3.10 -7.04 9.99
N SER A 66 2.58 -7.01 11.21
CA SER A 66 3.37 -6.68 12.41
C SER A 66 4.60 -7.57 12.59
N VAL A 67 4.51 -8.83 12.14
CA VAL A 67 5.59 -9.80 12.24
C VAL A 67 6.70 -9.50 11.24
N TYR A 68 6.42 -8.79 10.16
CA TYR A 68 7.32 -8.59 9.03
C TYR A 68 8.02 -7.23 9.01
N ILE A 69 7.68 -6.32 9.92
CA ILE A 69 8.23 -4.95 9.93
C ILE A 69 9.72 -4.90 10.28
N GLU A 70 10.26 -5.95 10.91
CA GLU A 70 11.58 -5.89 11.54
C GLU A 70 12.73 -5.62 10.59
N ASN A 71 12.69 -6.09 9.36
CA ASN A 71 13.83 -6.03 8.45
C ASN A 71 13.52 -5.51 7.05
N GLU A 72 12.26 -5.17 6.77
CA GLU A 72 11.87 -4.74 5.44
C GLU A 72 11.94 -3.23 5.32
N ARG A 73 12.76 -2.75 4.41
CA ARG A 73 12.87 -1.34 4.06
C ARG A 73 12.41 -1.07 2.63
N HIS A 74 12.27 -2.13 1.84
CA HIS A 74 12.12 -2.01 0.40
C HIS A 74 10.85 -2.67 -0.11
N PHE A 75 10.33 -2.16 -1.21
CA PHE A 75 9.35 -2.88 -2.01
C PHE A 75 9.94 -4.18 -2.52
N ALA A 76 9.10 -5.19 -2.70
CA ALA A 76 9.50 -6.43 -3.38
C ALA A 76 9.87 -6.16 -4.84
N LEU A 77 9.20 -5.19 -5.48
CA LEU A 77 9.45 -4.76 -6.85
C LEU A 77 9.61 -3.25 -6.92
N ASN A 78 10.14 -2.75 -8.05
CA ASN A 78 10.27 -1.31 -8.25
C ASN A 78 8.93 -0.65 -8.55
N LEU A 79 8.66 0.45 -7.89
CA LEU A 79 7.61 1.40 -8.24
C LEU A 79 8.30 2.67 -8.78
N ALA A 80 8.10 2.98 -10.06
CA ALA A 80 8.74 4.12 -10.72
C ALA A 80 10.25 4.19 -10.43
N LYS A 81 10.93 3.05 -10.55
CA LYS A 81 12.38 2.88 -10.31
C LYS A 81 12.80 3.03 -8.85
N ASN A 82 11.84 3.10 -7.92
CA ASN A 82 12.11 3.22 -6.50
C ASN A 82 11.76 1.95 -5.75
N LYS A 83 12.60 1.53 -4.82
CA LYS A 83 12.37 0.38 -3.93
C LYS A 83 12.30 0.74 -2.46
N ASP A 84 12.66 1.95 -2.08
CA ASP A 84 12.74 2.36 -0.67
C ASP A 84 11.42 2.99 -0.23
N TRP A 85 10.78 2.43 0.82
CA TRP A 85 9.55 2.96 1.40
C TRP A 85 9.65 4.46 1.70
N TYR A 86 10.78 4.87 2.29
CA TYR A 86 10.94 6.22 2.82
C TYR A 86 11.18 7.27 1.74
N LEU A 87 11.52 6.82 0.54
CA LEU A 87 11.66 7.68 -0.63
C LEU A 87 10.41 7.71 -1.50
N ALA A 88 9.41 6.87 -1.19
CA ALA A 88 8.18 6.82 -1.97
C ALA A 88 7.35 8.09 -1.76
N GLU A 89 6.89 8.68 -2.86
CA GLU A 89 6.07 9.88 -2.88
C GLU A 89 4.84 9.65 -3.78
N MET A 90 3.85 10.49 -3.63
CA MET A 90 2.65 10.43 -4.49
C MET A 90 3.02 10.51 -5.98
N LYS A 91 4.04 11.30 -6.33
CA LYS A 91 4.49 11.42 -7.72
C LYS A 91 4.93 10.09 -8.35
N HIS A 92 5.39 9.13 -7.55
CA HIS A 92 5.78 7.81 -8.05
C HIS A 92 4.56 7.02 -8.52
N PHE A 93 3.43 7.16 -7.85
CA PHE A 93 2.17 6.60 -8.30
C PHE A 93 1.67 7.28 -9.59
N GLU A 94 1.86 8.58 -9.70
CA GLU A 94 1.52 9.32 -10.91
C GLU A 94 2.35 8.84 -12.11
N GLN A 95 3.66 8.68 -11.92
CA GLN A 95 4.55 8.14 -12.95
C GLN A 95 4.17 6.71 -13.33
N TRP A 96 3.81 5.91 -12.34
CA TRP A 96 3.32 4.55 -12.56
C TRP A 96 2.03 4.55 -13.39
N ALA A 97 1.07 5.39 -13.03
CA ALA A 97 -0.20 5.50 -13.75
C ALA A 97 0.02 5.93 -15.22
N GLU A 98 0.93 6.88 -15.44
CA GLU A 98 1.30 7.32 -16.78
C GLU A 98 1.86 6.17 -17.63
N LYS A 99 2.76 5.39 -17.07
CA LYS A 99 3.37 4.25 -17.76
C LYS A 99 2.38 3.12 -18.02
N VAL A 100 1.45 2.90 -17.11
CA VAL A 100 0.38 1.91 -17.27
C VAL A 100 -0.64 2.37 -18.32
N GLY A 101 -0.84 3.68 -18.42
CA GLY A 101 -1.82 4.27 -19.35
C GLY A 101 -3.17 4.53 -18.70
N VAL A 102 -3.24 4.58 -17.38
CA VAL A 102 -4.48 4.88 -16.66
C VAL A 102 -4.53 6.36 -16.28
N PRO A 103 -5.69 7.03 -16.40
CA PRO A 103 -5.80 8.44 -15.99
C PRO A 103 -5.45 8.62 -14.51
N TRP A 104 -4.50 9.51 -14.24
CA TRP A 104 -3.99 9.71 -12.89
C TRP A 104 -5.07 10.06 -11.88
N ARG A 105 -6.02 10.91 -12.22
CA ARG A 105 -7.06 11.34 -11.29
C ARG A 105 -7.91 10.18 -10.75
N VAL A 106 -8.04 9.11 -11.53
CA VAL A 106 -8.78 7.91 -11.10
C VAL A 106 -8.06 7.21 -9.95
N ILE A 107 -6.74 7.17 -10.03
CA ILE A 107 -5.89 6.59 -8.98
C ILE A 107 -5.71 7.57 -7.82
N GLU A 108 -5.44 8.83 -8.11
CA GLU A 108 -5.20 9.87 -7.12
C GLU A 108 -6.33 9.97 -6.09
N LYS A 109 -7.56 10.01 -6.56
CA LYS A 109 -8.73 10.09 -5.68
C LYS A 109 -8.79 8.92 -4.69
N GLN A 110 -8.51 7.72 -5.20
CA GLN A 110 -8.51 6.51 -4.39
C GLN A 110 -7.40 6.53 -3.33
N LEU A 111 -6.20 6.94 -3.71
CA LEU A 111 -5.06 7.00 -2.80
C LEU A 111 -5.27 8.06 -1.71
N HIS A 112 -5.80 9.22 -2.06
CA HIS A 112 -6.12 10.25 -1.06
C HIS A 112 -7.19 9.77 -0.08
N ALA A 113 -8.21 9.07 -0.56
CA ALA A 113 -9.23 8.51 0.31
C ALA A 113 -8.65 7.51 1.30
N ILE A 114 -7.72 6.67 0.86
CA ILE A 114 -7.02 5.72 1.74
C ILE A 114 -6.19 6.47 2.79
N MET A 115 -5.45 7.49 2.40
CA MET A 115 -4.63 8.26 3.34
C MET A 115 -5.48 8.97 4.38
N ASP A 116 -6.59 9.58 3.97
CA ASP A 116 -7.50 10.25 4.91
C ASP A 116 -8.04 9.27 5.94
N LYS A 117 -8.47 8.09 5.48
CA LYS A 117 -9.00 7.04 6.35
C LYS A 117 -7.91 6.47 7.26
N ALA A 118 -6.74 6.18 6.72
CA ALA A 118 -5.62 5.64 7.50
C ALA A 118 -5.21 6.62 8.60
N ARG A 119 -5.10 7.89 8.29
CA ARG A 119 -4.72 8.92 9.27
C ARG A 119 -5.74 9.10 10.39
N SER A 120 -7.02 8.95 10.09
CA SER A 120 -8.08 9.11 11.09
C SER A 120 -8.33 7.85 11.91
N VAL A 121 -8.14 6.66 11.33
CA VAL A 121 -8.59 5.39 11.92
C VAL A 121 -7.44 4.55 12.48
N TRP A 122 -6.33 4.45 11.75
CA TRP A 122 -5.27 3.49 12.10
C TRP A 122 -4.57 3.79 13.44
N PRO A 123 -4.26 5.04 13.80
CA PRO A 123 -3.67 5.29 15.11
C PRO A 123 -4.54 4.83 16.27
N VAL A 124 -5.86 5.01 16.14
CA VAL A 124 -6.82 4.58 17.16
C VAL A 124 -6.95 3.06 17.19
N LEU A 125 -7.06 2.43 16.02
CA LEU A 125 -7.12 0.96 15.92
C LEU A 125 -5.88 0.31 16.52
N LEU A 126 -4.72 0.90 16.33
CA LEU A 126 -3.47 0.35 16.83
C LEU A 126 -3.48 0.23 18.36
N LEU A 127 -4.13 1.16 19.05
CA LEU A 127 -4.23 1.11 20.52
C LEU A 127 -4.93 -0.16 21.00
N ASP A 128 -5.94 -0.62 20.27
CA ASP A 128 -6.81 -1.71 20.67
C ASP A 128 -6.39 -3.09 20.14
N LEU A 129 -5.38 -3.14 19.28
CA LEU A 129 -4.94 -4.40 18.70
C LEU A 129 -4.18 -5.25 19.72
N PRO A 130 -4.36 -6.60 19.69
CA PRO A 130 -3.64 -7.52 20.57
C PRO A 130 -2.19 -7.73 20.10
N MET A 131 -1.46 -6.64 19.90
CA MET A 131 -0.04 -6.65 19.52
C MET A 131 0.78 -6.22 20.69
N ILE A 132 1.99 -6.75 20.81
CA ILE A 132 2.94 -6.29 21.84
C ILE A 132 3.36 -4.84 21.57
N SER A 133 3.62 -4.11 22.65
CA SER A 133 3.94 -2.68 22.59
C SER A 133 5.13 -2.38 21.68
N ALA A 134 6.13 -3.24 21.65
CA ALA A 134 7.30 -3.06 20.80
C ALA A 134 6.95 -3.07 19.32
N HIS A 135 6.03 -3.93 18.89
CA HIS A 135 5.58 -3.97 17.50
C HIS A 135 4.76 -2.73 17.13
N LYS A 136 3.89 -2.28 18.04
CA LYS A 136 3.11 -1.05 17.84
C LYS A 136 4.04 0.15 17.67
N GLU A 137 5.09 0.23 18.48
CA GLU A 137 6.06 1.32 18.43
C GLU A 137 6.85 1.30 17.11
N LYS A 138 7.26 0.14 16.63
CA LYS A 138 7.93 0.01 15.34
C LYS A 138 7.05 0.53 14.20
N LEU A 139 5.76 0.23 14.23
CA LEU A 139 4.84 0.71 13.21
C LEU A 139 4.69 2.22 13.25
N ARG A 140 4.56 2.80 14.46
CA ARG A 140 4.51 4.26 14.62
C ARG A 140 5.78 4.93 14.10
N GLU A 141 6.95 4.36 14.41
CA GLU A 141 8.22 4.86 13.91
C GLU A 141 8.31 4.78 12.39
N HIS A 142 7.84 3.69 11.79
CA HIS A 142 7.76 3.55 10.34
C HIS A 142 6.89 4.66 9.74
N TRP A 143 5.72 4.92 10.30
CA TRP A 143 4.81 5.98 9.83
C TRP A 143 5.44 7.37 9.88
N LYS A 144 6.24 7.65 10.89
CA LYS A 144 6.96 8.94 11.02
C LYS A 144 8.03 9.12 9.97
N LYS A 145 8.68 8.05 9.55
CA LYS A 145 9.78 8.07 8.58
C LYS A 145 9.32 8.15 7.14
N LEU A 146 8.06 7.87 6.87
CA LEU A 146 7.53 7.99 5.52
C LEU A 146 7.55 9.44 5.06
N HIS A 147 7.56 9.63 3.73
CA HIS A 147 7.41 10.96 3.14
C HIS A 147 6.11 11.63 3.62
N PRO A 148 6.06 12.97 3.73
CA PRO A 148 4.84 13.67 4.15
C PRO A 148 3.57 13.28 3.39
N ASP A 149 3.69 12.87 2.13
CA ASP A 149 2.54 12.37 1.38
C ASP A 149 1.87 11.17 2.05
N PHE A 150 2.64 10.35 2.77
CA PHE A 150 2.19 9.09 3.35
C PHE A 150 2.37 8.98 4.86
N GLN A 151 2.89 10.01 5.51
CA GLN A 151 3.06 10.02 6.97
C GLN A 151 1.73 9.82 7.68
N ILE A 152 1.77 9.05 8.76
CA ILE A 152 0.68 8.95 9.73
C ILE A 152 1.29 9.34 11.07
N LEU A 153 0.93 10.52 11.56
CA LEU A 153 1.47 11.03 12.81
C LEU A 153 0.52 10.68 13.95
N THR A 154 1.09 10.26 15.06
CA THR A 154 0.33 9.87 16.26
C THR A 154 0.65 10.84 17.38
N ASP A 155 -0.35 11.18 18.17
CA ASP A 155 -0.17 11.96 19.41
C ASP A 155 0.39 11.02 20.48
N ASP A 156 1.66 11.09 20.70
CA ASP A 156 2.32 10.31 21.74
C ASP A 156 2.29 11.05 23.09
#